data_b50bd1e95b69b201555f78b267154cb5
#
_entry.id   b50bd1e95b69b201555f78b267154cb5
#
_cell.length_a   1.000
_cell.length_b   1.000
_cell.length_c   1.000
_cell.angle_alpha   90.00
_cell.angle_beta   90.00
_cell.angle_gamma   90.00
#
_symmetry.space_group_name_H-M   'P 1'
#
loop_
_entity.id
_entity.type
_entity.pdbx_description
1 polymer ?
#
loop_
_entity_poly.entity_id
_entity_poly.type
_entity_poly.pdbx_seq_one_letter_code
_entity_poly.pdbx_strand_id
1 'polypeptide(L)' 'MVTAYILVQTEVGKAAEVAREIVGIEGVQQAEDVTGPYDVIVRAEARDIDELGQLVVARVQAVAGITRTLTCPVVHLE' A
#
# COMPACT_ATOMS: atom_id res chain seq x y z
N MET A 1 -7.22 -11.31 -11.46
CA MET A 1 -6.35 -10.36 -10.72
C MET A 1 -7.20 -9.41 -9.90
N VAL A 2 -6.77 -9.17 -8.68
CA VAL A 2 -7.40 -8.20 -7.80
C VAL A 2 -6.45 -7.01 -7.68
N THR A 3 -6.98 -5.80 -7.84
CA THR A 3 -6.23 -4.56 -7.67
C THR A 3 -6.74 -3.85 -6.42
N ALA A 4 -5.85 -3.25 -5.67
CA ALA A 4 -6.23 -2.46 -4.50
C ALA A 4 -5.36 -1.22 -4.39
N TYR A 5 -5.93 -0.19 -3.79
CA TYR A 5 -5.19 0.98 -3.34
C TYR A 5 -5.02 0.88 -1.84
N ILE A 6 -3.82 1.11 -1.35
CA ILE A 6 -3.52 1.11 0.08
C ILE A 6 -3.13 2.52 0.46
N LEU A 7 -3.89 3.11 1.36
CA LEU A 7 -3.66 4.47 1.85
C LEU A 7 -2.86 4.36 3.14
N VAL A 8 -1.69 4.97 3.17
CA VAL A 8 -0.72 4.78 4.24
C VAL A 8 -0.45 6.10 4.95
N GLN A 9 -0.55 6.08 6.27
CA GLN A 9 -0.07 7.18 7.11
C GLN A 9 1.27 6.79 7.71
N THR A 10 2.18 7.76 7.75
CA THR A 10 3.53 7.54 8.26
C THR A 10 3.85 8.49 9.40
N GLU A 11 4.90 8.18 10.13
CA GLU A 11 5.49 9.14 11.06
C GLU A 11 6.00 10.36 10.30
N VAL A 12 6.03 11.49 10.97
CA VAL A 12 6.46 12.77 10.37
C VAL A 12 7.85 12.62 9.75
N GLY A 13 7.95 13.03 8.49
CA GLY A 13 9.23 13.01 7.75
C GLY A 13 9.63 11.66 7.19
N LYS A 14 8.76 10.64 7.28
CA LYS A 14 9.10 9.29 6.83
C LYS A 14 8.44 8.87 5.51
N ALA A 15 7.60 9.73 4.92
CA ALA A 15 6.80 9.33 3.76
C ALA A 15 7.66 8.84 2.58
N ALA A 16 8.69 9.58 2.21
CA ALA A 16 9.54 9.20 1.07
C ALA A 16 10.28 7.89 1.30
N GLU A 17 10.78 7.69 2.52
CA GLU A 17 11.49 6.49 2.91
C GLU A 17 10.56 5.27 2.90
N VAL A 18 9.35 5.44 3.45
CA VAL A 18 8.32 4.40 3.46
C VAL A 18 7.92 4.04 2.03
N ALA A 19 7.71 5.03 1.16
CA ALA A 19 7.34 4.78 -0.23
C ALA A 19 8.40 3.95 -0.95
N ARG A 20 9.68 4.25 -0.73
CA ARG A 20 10.79 3.48 -1.33
C ARG A 20 10.81 2.03 -0.87
N GLU A 21 10.53 1.80 0.41
CA GLU A 21 10.48 0.45 0.96
C GLU A 21 9.31 -0.34 0.38
N ILE A 22 8.14 0.30 0.29
CA ILE A 22 6.93 -0.35 -0.20
C ILE A 22 7.07 -0.77 -1.66
N VAL A 23 7.70 0.06 -2.48
CA VAL A 23 7.88 -0.23 -3.91
C VAL A 23 8.64 -1.53 -4.16
N GLY A 24 9.48 -1.96 -3.23
CA GLY A 24 10.23 -3.21 -3.32
C GLY A 24 9.43 -4.46 -2.97
N ILE A 25 8.18 -4.31 -2.53
CA ILE A 25 7.35 -5.45 -2.15
C ILE A 25 6.72 -6.07 -3.40
N GLU A 26 6.81 -7.40 -3.53
CA GLU A 26 6.19 -8.11 -4.64
C GLU A 26 4.67 -7.89 -4.61
N GLY A 27 4.10 -7.56 -5.75
CA GLY A 27 2.69 -7.22 -5.89
C GLY A 27 2.40 -5.73 -5.87
N VAL A 28 3.34 -4.92 -5.41
CA VAL A 28 3.19 -3.47 -5.45
C VAL A 28 3.57 -2.96 -6.85
N GLN A 29 2.63 -2.27 -7.47
CA GLN A 29 2.83 -1.68 -8.80
C GLN A 29 3.41 -0.27 -8.70
N GLN A 30 3.00 0.46 -7.65
CA GLN A 30 3.31 1.86 -7.52
C GLN A 30 3.15 2.28 -6.07
N ALA A 31 4.04 3.14 -5.59
CA ALA A 31 3.93 3.74 -4.27
C ALA A 31 4.44 5.17 -4.38
N GLU A 32 3.56 6.12 -4.09
CA GLU A 32 3.88 7.53 -4.23
C GLU A 32 3.64 8.26 -2.92
N ASP A 33 4.61 9.07 -2.51
CA ASP A 33 4.41 9.96 -1.38
C ASP A 33 3.63 11.19 -1.85
N VAL A 34 2.64 11.58 -1.05
CA VAL A 34 1.67 12.62 -1.41
C VAL A 34 1.48 13.57 -0.24
N THR A 35 0.81 14.70 -0.49
CA THR A 35 0.34 15.56 0.57
C THR A 35 -1.17 15.43 0.69
N GLY A 36 -1.66 15.41 1.93
CA GLY A 36 -3.08 15.26 2.19
C GLY A 36 -3.32 14.47 3.47
N PRO A 37 -4.50 13.88 3.63
CA PRO A 37 -4.81 13.12 4.84
C PRO A 37 -4.02 11.83 4.98
N TYR A 38 -3.42 11.36 3.89
CA TYR A 38 -2.51 10.21 3.88
C TYR A 38 -1.18 10.64 3.29
N ASP A 39 -0.13 9.89 3.61
CA ASP A 39 1.24 10.26 3.25
C ASP A 39 1.76 9.49 2.03
N VAL A 40 1.28 8.26 1.85
CA VAL A 40 1.68 7.41 0.72
C VAL A 40 0.43 6.73 0.16
N ILE A 41 0.33 6.71 -1.17
CA ILE A 41 -0.72 5.95 -1.86
C ILE A 41 -0.04 4.84 -2.65
N VAL A 42 -0.50 3.61 -2.42
CA VAL A 42 0.06 2.40 -3.01
C VAL A 42 -0.96 1.78 -3.93
N ARG A 43 -0.50 1.35 -5.11
CA ARG A 43 -1.31 0.51 -5.99
C ARG A 43 -0.70 -0.87 -6.00
N ALA A 44 -1.50 -1.89 -5.69
CA ALA A 44 -1.04 -3.26 -5.58
C ALA A 44 -1.96 -4.20 -6.33
N GLU A 45 -1.40 -5.32 -6.81
CA GLU A 45 -2.16 -6.38 -7.47
C GLU A 45 -1.80 -7.73 -6.87
N ALA A 46 -2.79 -8.62 -6.85
CA ALA A 46 -2.61 -9.99 -6.41
C ALA A 46 -3.55 -10.89 -7.23
N ARG A 47 -3.35 -12.21 -7.15
CA ARG A 47 -4.20 -13.14 -7.88
C ARG A 47 -5.61 -13.20 -7.32
N ASP A 48 -5.73 -13.07 -6.01
CA ASP A 48 -7.02 -13.12 -5.32
C ASP A 48 -6.93 -12.29 -4.04
N ILE A 49 -8.06 -12.18 -3.36
CA ILE A 49 -8.18 -11.34 -2.16
C ILE A 49 -7.36 -11.90 -0.99
N ASP A 50 -7.22 -13.22 -0.90
CA ASP A 50 -6.42 -13.84 0.17
C ASP A 50 -4.95 -13.52 -0.02
N GLU A 51 -4.44 -13.63 -1.24
CA GLU A 51 -3.07 -13.27 -1.55
C GLU A 51 -2.82 -11.79 -1.29
N LEU A 52 -3.77 -10.93 -1.66
CA LEU A 52 -3.67 -9.50 -1.40
C LEU A 52 -3.49 -9.25 0.11
N GLY A 53 -4.33 -9.86 0.92
CA GLY A 53 -4.27 -9.66 2.38
C GLY A 53 -3.02 -10.23 3.00
N GLN A 54 -2.68 -11.47 2.67
CA GLN A 54 -1.61 -12.20 3.35
C GLN A 54 -0.21 -11.81 2.90
N LEU A 55 -0.04 -11.53 1.61
CA LEU A 55 1.29 -11.25 1.07
C LEU A 55 1.56 -9.76 0.91
N VAL A 56 0.61 -9.03 0.36
CA VAL A 56 0.85 -7.62 0.06
C VAL A 56 0.56 -6.73 1.26
N VAL A 57 -0.65 -6.80 1.79
CA VAL A 57 -1.07 -5.91 2.90
C VAL A 57 -0.23 -6.17 4.15
N ALA A 58 0.01 -7.43 4.48
CA ALA A 58 0.82 -7.79 5.64
C ALA A 58 2.25 -7.25 5.52
N ARG A 59 2.84 -7.34 4.34
CA ARG A 59 4.21 -6.84 4.10
C ARG A 59 4.27 -5.32 4.14
N VAL A 60 3.26 -4.66 3.59
CA VAL A 60 3.18 -3.19 3.66
C VAL A 60 3.11 -2.76 5.12
N GLN A 61 2.26 -3.40 5.91
CA GLN A 61 2.10 -3.04 7.33
C GLN A 61 3.36 -3.29 8.15
N ALA A 62 4.26 -4.14 7.69
CA ALA A 62 5.50 -4.44 8.38
C ALA A 62 6.60 -3.41 8.14
N VAL A 63 6.40 -2.47 7.23
CA VAL A 63 7.39 -1.43 6.93
C VAL A 63 7.49 -0.45 8.10
N ALA A 64 8.72 -0.20 8.56
CA ALA A 64 8.96 0.73 9.66
C ALA A 64 8.56 2.15 9.28
N GLY A 65 7.97 2.88 10.21
CA GLY A 65 7.53 4.26 9.99
C GLY A 65 6.05 4.40 9.63
N ILE A 66 5.37 3.30 9.39
CA ILE A 66 3.93 3.31 9.12
C ILE A 66 3.15 3.36 10.43
N THR A 67 2.17 4.25 10.51
CA THR A 67 1.31 4.38 11.68
C THR A 67 -0.09 3.82 11.43
N ARG A 68 -0.56 3.84 10.17
CA ARG A 68 -1.90 3.38 9.83
C ARG A 68 -1.99 3.05 8.34
N THR A 69 -2.78 2.04 8.01
CA THR A 69 -3.09 1.72 6.61
C THR A 69 -4.59 1.49 6.44
N LEU A 70 -5.09 1.85 5.25
CA LEU A 70 -6.45 1.49 4.82
C LEU A 70 -6.32 0.86 3.45
N THR A 71 -6.91 -0.32 3.28
CA THR A 71 -6.88 -1.03 2.00
C THR A 71 -8.22 -0.90 1.31
N CYS A 72 -8.19 -0.45 0.07
CA CYS A 72 -9.38 -0.22 -0.75
C CYS A 72 -9.31 -1.11 -2.00
N PRO A 73 -9.88 -2.31 -1.97
CA PRO A 73 -9.94 -3.15 -3.16
C PRO A 73 -10.79 -2.48 -4.23
N VAL A 74 -10.34 -2.58 -5.47
CA VAL A 74 -11.07 -2.02 -6.60
C VAL A 74 -12.27 -2.91 -6.92
N VAL A 75 -13.42 -2.30 -7.10
CA VAL A 75 -14.62 -3.01 -7.52
C VAL A 75 -14.76 -2.84 -9.03
N HIS A 76 -14.81 -3.96 -9.73
CA HIS A 76 -15.03 -3.96 -11.17
C HIS A 76 -16.50 -4.25 -11.43
N LEU A 77 -17.19 -3.27 -11.98
CA LEU A 77 -18.59 -3.39 -12.40
C LEU A 77 -18.62 -3.50 -13.92
N GLU A 78 -19.22 -4.56 -14.41
CA GLU A 78 -19.38 -4.76 -15.85
C GLU A 78 -20.85 -4.76 -16.25
#